data_c3e06f54cb5a8a8655be14dc21e9017a
#
_entry.id   c3e06f54cb5a8a8655be14dc21e9017a
#
_cell.length_a   1.000
_cell.length_b   1.000
_cell.length_c   1.000
_cell.angle_alpha   90.00
_cell.angle_beta   90.00
_cell.angle_gamma   90.00
#
_symmetry.space_group_name_H-M   'P 1'
#
loop_
_entity.id
_entity.type
_entity.pdbx_description
1 polymer ?
#
loop_
_entity_poly.entity_id
_entity_poly.type
_entity_poly.pdbx_seq_one_letter_code
_entity_poly.pdbx_strand_id
1 'polypeptide(L)'
;MLSGMTGQDVFLKLENLQMTGSFKERGALNKIATLTEDEGRRGVVAASAGNHAQGVAYHATQRGIRAVIVMPQTTPLVKVTATRGFGAEVVLHGANYDEACVEATRLCEAEGMTFIHPFDDPLVMAGQGTIGLEMLEQIEGLEAVVVPIGGGGLVGGIACAVKESNPKVRVIGVQTSRLNSMAAAVKARHLVTLDPATTIADGIAVRRAGNLTFPVVEKYVDEIVTVDEDEIASAILTLLEREKTLAEGAGATALAALLQRRTSLPVGLRTAVLVSGGNIDVTLLSRIIERGLVQDGRLIRLRIHLLDRPGALTDLTKLIASHRANIVDTLYNRAYYGVNLGDTTIDITMETRGREQVDELLASLTAEGYRHSRVL
;
A
#
# COMPACT_ATOMS: atom_id res chain seq x y z
N MET A 1 -5.27 -20.55 3.02
CA MET A 1 -3.91 -20.48 2.39
C MET A 1 -3.00 -19.54 3.17
N LEU A 2 -3.40 -18.31 3.46
CA LEU A 2 -2.62 -17.35 4.25
C LEU A 2 -2.25 -17.89 5.63
N SER A 3 -3.17 -18.60 6.30
CA SER A 3 -2.90 -19.22 7.62
C SER A 3 -1.67 -20.13 7.58
N GLY A 4 -1.51 -20.95 6.54
CA GLY A 4 -0.33 -21.81 6.38
C GLY A 4 0.98 -21.05 6.12
N MET A 5 0.91 -19.89 5.45
CA MET A 5 2.07 -19.04 5.16
C MET A 5 2.54 -18.25 6.39
N THR A 6 1.60 -17.77 7.18
CA THR A 6 1.87 -16.90 8.34
C THR A 6 2.06 -17.66 9.65
N GLY A 7 1.52 -18.87 9.73
CA GLY A 7 1.45 -19.65 10.98
C GLY A 7 0.35 -19.19 11.94
N GLN A 8 -0.55 -18.31 11.49
CA GLN A 8 -1.71 -17.81 12.24
C GLN A 8 -3.01 -18.39 11.66
N ASP A 9 -4.11 -18.40 12.41
CA ASP A 9 -5.44 -18.60 11.85
C ASP A 9 -5.97 -17.24 11.37
N VAL A 10 -5.74 -16.95 10.07
CA VAL A 10 -5.90 -15.60 9.49
C VAL A 10 -7.30 -15.36 8.98
N PHE A 11 -7.88 -14.23 9.40
CA PHE A 11 -9.11 -13.65 8.91
C PHE A 11 -8.82 -12.27 8.29
N LEU A 12 -9.24 -12.05 7.05
CA LEU A 12 -9.08 -10.75 6.40
C LEU A 12 -10.30 -9.86 6.64
N LYS A 13 -10.09 -8.67 7.18
CA LYS A 13 -11.10 -7.62 7.20
C LYS A 13 -10.89 -6.73 5.99
N LEU A 14 -11.80 -6.81 5.02
CA LEU A 14 -11.64 -6.26 3.66
C LEU A 14 -12.25 -4.85 3.54
N GLU A 15 -11.55 -3.83 4.03
CA GLU A 15 -11.97 -2.44 3.88
C GLU A 15 -11.63 -1.84 2.50
N ASN A 16 -10.83 -2.53 1.70
CA ASN A 16 -10.59 -2.22 0.30
C ASN A 16 -11.82 -2.43 -0.60
N LEU A 17 -12.85 -3.12 -0.11
CA LEU A 17 -14.12 -3.36 -0.82
C LEU A 17 -15.23 -2.37 -0.45
N GLN A 18 -14.94 -1.38 0.37
CA GLN A 18 -15.87 -0.28 0.66
C GLN A 18 -16.15 0.56 -0.59
N MET A 19 -17.24 1.35 -0.59
CA MET A 19 -17.69 2.13 -1.76
C MET A 19 -16.61 3.05 -2.34
N THR A 20 -15.77 3.64 -1.47
CA THR A 20 -14.65 4.50 -1.90
C THR A 20 -13.32 3.74 -1.98
N GLY A 21 -13.33 2.40 -1.90
CA GLY A 21 -12.16 1.55 -1.98
C GLY A 21 -11.26 1.60 -0.75
N SER A 22 -11.73 2.09 0.40
CA SER A 22 -10.95 2.13 1.65
C SER A 22 -11.79 2.41 2.90
N PHE A 23 -11.24 2.09 4.06
CA PHE A 23 -11.82 2.35 5.38
C PHE A 23 -12.15 3.82 5.67
N LYS A 24 -11.55 4.75 4.93
CA LYS A 24 -11.61 6.19 5.21
C LYS A 24 -13.03 6.74 5.22
N GLU A 25 -13.93 6.12 4.48
CA GLU A 25 -15.34 6.53 4.45
C GLU A 25 -16.03 6.41 5.80
N ARG A 26 -15.67 5.45 6.66
CA ARG A 26 -16.30 5.26 7.98
C ARG A 26 -16.10 6.46 8.89
N GLY A 27 -14.86 6.93 9.02
CA GLY A 27 -14.56 8.14 9.81
C GLY A 27 -15.10 9.41 9.19
N ALA A 28 -15.07 9.54 7.87
CA ALA A 28 -15.68 10.66 7.15
C ALA A 28 -17.20 10.68 7.38
N LEU A 29 -17.87 9.54 7.20
CA LEU A 29 -19.30 9.40 7.47
C LEU A 29 -19.65 9.78 8.90
N ASN A 30 -18.94 9.22 9.89
CA ASN A 30 -19.23 9.47 11.30
C ASN A 30 -19.09 10.95 11.64
N LYS A 31 -18.04 11.61 11.19
CA LYS A 31 -17.84 13.06 11.38
C LYS A 31 -18.92 13.89 10.69
N ILE A 32 -19.21 13.62 9.42
CA ILE A 32 -20.23 14.34 8.64
C ILE A 32 -21.64 14.14 9.25
N ALA A 33 -21.93 12.96 9.79
CA ALA A 33 -23.21 12.64 10.42
C ALA A 33 -23.48 13.43 11.71
N THR A 34 -22.45 13.95 12.35
CA THR A 34 -22.56 14.74 13.59
C THR A 34 -22.61 16.25 13.35
N LEU A 35 -22.55 16.70 12.11
CA LEU A 35 -22.66 18.12 11.78
C LEU A 35 -24.06 18.64 12.15
N THR A 36 -24.10 19.84 12.73
CA THR A 36 -25.34 20.59 12.88
C THR A 36 -25.87 21.03 11.50
N GLU A 37 -27.13 21.41 11.43
CA GLU A 37 -27.71 21.94 10.19
C GLU A 37 -26.96 23.17 9.67
N ASP A 38 -26.47 24.04 10.57
CA ASP A 38 -25.71 25.23 10.20
C ASP A 38 -24.34 24.89 9.66
N GLU A 39 -23.64 23.93 10.24
CA GLU A 39 -22.36 23.41 9.71
C GLU A 39 -22.57 22.72 8.37
N GLY A 40 -23.63 21.91 8.22
CA GLY A 40 -23.98 21.27 6.95
C GLY A 40 -24.27 22.27 5.84
N ARG A 41 -24.98 23.40 6.15
CA ARG A 41 -25.23 24.47 5.17
C ARG A 41 -23.97 25.17 4.70
N ARG A 42 -22.99 25.37 5.59
CA ARG A 42 -21.69 25.97 5.22
C ARG A 42 -20.78 25.01 4.45
N GLY A 43 -21.00 23.71 4.63
CA GLY A 43 -20.23 22.68 3.94
C GLY A 43 -18.98 22.22 4.68
N VAL A 44 -18.28 21.28 4.05
CA VAL A 44 -17.06 20.66 4.61
C VAL A 44 -15.87 20.87 3.70
N VAL A 45 -14.68 20.92 4.30
CA VAL A 45 -13.41 20.99 3.56
C VAL A 45 -12.43 19.96 4.11
N ALA A 46 -11.62 19.37 3.22
CA ALA A 46 -10.53 18.50 3.60
C ALA A 46 -9.30 18.73 2.70
N ALA A 47 -8.11 18.50 3.26
CA ALA A 47 -6.87 18.44 2.50
C ALA A 47 -6.48 16.98 2.31
N SER A 48 -6.55 16.47 1.10
CA SER A 48 -6.14 15.09 0.77
C SER A 48 -6.19 14.85 -0.73
N ALA A 49 -5.21 14.11 -1.26
CA ALA A 49 -5.20 13.64 -2.65
C ALA A 49 -5.49 12.13 -2.79
N GLY A 50 -5.94 11.47 -1.71
CA GLY A 50 -6.14 10.02 -1.66
C GLY A 50 -7.49 9.60 -1.09
N ASN A 51 -7.49 8.49 -0.37
CA ASN A 51 -8.69 7.82 0.15
C ASN A 51 -9.58 8.72 1.02
N HIS A 52 -8.97 9.61 1.82
CA HIS A 52 -9.74 10.53 2.66
C HIS A 52 -10.56 11.54 1.83
N ALA A 53 -9.97 12.04 0.75
CA ALA A 53 -10.66 12.92 -0.20
C ALA A 53 -11.93 12.28 -0.74
N GLN A 54 -11.82 11.03 -1.19
CA GLN A 54 -12.94 10.27 -1.75
C GLN A 54 -14.02 9.97 -0.70
N GLY A 55 -13.62 9.57 0.51
CA GLY A 55 -14.55 9.31 1.61
C GLY A 55 -15.35 10.56 2.01
N VAL A 56 -14.69 11.71 2.13
CA VAL A 56 -15.36 12.99 2.44
C VAL A 56 -16.28 13.40 1.28
N ALA A 57 -15.79 13.35 0.04
CA ALA A 57 -16.57 13.70 -1.15
C ALA A 57 -17.85 12.88 -1.25
N TYR A 58 -17.73 11.55 -1.14
CA TYR A 58 -18.86 10.63 -1.24
C TYR A 58 -19.93 10.90 -0.17
N HIS A 59 -19.56 10.90 1.10
CA HIS A 59 -20.54 11.02 2.18
C HIS A 59 -21.14 12.42 2.33
N ALA A 60 -20.39 13.47 2.02
CA ALA A 60 -20.94 14.83 1.98
C ALA A 60 -21.98 14.96 0.84
N THR A 61 -21.65 14.48 -0.36
CA THR A 61 -22.56 14.51 -1.52
C THR A 61 -23.84 13.70 -1.25
N GLN A 62 -23.75 12.50 -0.66
CA GLN A 62 -24.90 11.69 -0.30
C GLN A 62 -25.87 12.39 0.68
N ARG A 63 -25.38 13.37 1.43
CA ARG A 63 -26.15 14.16 2.40
C ARG A 63 -26.53 15.54 1.88
N GLY A 64 -26.24 15.86 0.62
CA GLY A 64 -26.48 17.18 0.03
C GLY A 64 -25.61 18.29 0.62
N ILE A 65 -24.48 17.93 1.23
CA ILE A 65 -23.54 18.88 1.85
C ILE A 65 -22.44 19.21 0.84
N ARG A 66 -22.18 20.50 0.63
CA ARG A 66 -21.07 20.96 -0.22
C ARG A 66 -19.75 20.48 0.35
N ALA A 67 -18.91 19.84 -0.47
CA ALA A 67 -17.57 19.39 -0.10
C ALA A 67 -16.52 20.06 -0.98
N VAL A 68 -15.50 20.64 -0.36
CA VAL A 68 -14.32 21.18 -1.04
C VAL A 68 -13.10 20.36 -0.64
N ILE A 69 -12.40 19.82 -1.63
CA ILE A 69 -11.19 19.04 -1.41
C ILE A 69 -9.99 19.79 -1.96
N VAL A 70 -9.06 20.13 -1.09
CA VAL A 70 -7.82 20.82 -1.48
C VAL A 70 -6.73 19.75 -1.71
N MET A 71 -6.12 19.80 -2.87
CA MET A 71 -5.05 18.88 -3.29
C MET A 71 -3.82 19.65 -3.78
N PRO A 72 -2.60 19.14 -3.63
CA PRO A 72 -1.42 19.69 -4.27
C PRO A 72 -1.59 19.82 -5.79
N GLN A 73 -0.99 20.82 -6.40
CA GLN A 73 -1.01 21.02 -7.87
C GLN A 73 -0.39 19.84 -8.64
N THR A 74 0.51 19.10 -8.00
CA THR A 74 1.19 17.92 -8.56
C THR A 74 0.34 16.65 -8.50
N THR A 75 -0.89 16.70 -7.96
CA THR A 75 -1.76 15.53 -7.83
C THR A 75 -2.10 14.93 -9.19
N PRO A 76 -1.93 13.62 -9.40
CA PRO A 76 -2.28 12.95 -10.64
C PRO A 76 -3.74 13.17 -11.02
N LEU A 77 -3.99 13.42 -12.31
CA LEU A 77 -5.34 13.74 -12.82
C LEU A 77 -6.37 12.66 -12.50
N VAL A 78 -5.96 11.39 -12.47
CA VAL A 78 -6.84 10.27 -12.12
C VAL A 78 -7.42 10.41 -10.71
N LYS A 79 -6.63 10.88 -9.73
CA LYS A 79 -7.09 11.12 -8.34
C LYS A 79 -8.04 12.32 -8.26
N VAL A 80 -7.73 13.39 -9.01
CA VAL A 80 -8.59 14.59 -9.13
C VAL A 80 -9.95 14.22 -9.72
N THR A 81 -9.95 13.48 -10.83
CA THR A 81 -11.18 13.06 -11.53
C THR A 81 -12.00 12.10 -10.66
N ALA A 82 -11.37 11.14 -9.99
CA ALA A 82 -12.06 10.23 -9.07
C ALA A 82 -12.79 10.99 -7.96
N THR A 83 -12.14 11.99 -7.33
CA THR A 83 -12.74 12.78 -6.26
C THR A 83 -13.89 13.66 -6.78
N ARG A 84 -13.74 14.28 -7.96
CA ARG A 84 -14.82 15.01 -8.62
C ARG A 84 -16.01 14.10 -8.97
N GLY A 85 -15.74 12.85 -9.37
CA GLY A 85 -16.76 11.85 -9.65
C GLY A 85 -17.65 11.51 -8.45
N PHE A 86 -17.15 11.71 -7.23
CA PHE A 86 -17.92 11.62 -6.00
C PHE A 86 -18.65 12.93 -5.62
N GLY A 87 -18.62 13.96 -6.47
CA GLY A 87 -19.42 15.18 -6.33
C GLY A 87 -18.76 16.33 -5.58
N ALA A 88 -17.49 16.23 -5.20
CA ALA A 88 -16.79 17.33 -4.53
C ALA A 88 -16.19 18.36 -5.50
N GLU A 89 -16.11 19.61 -5.05
CA GLU A 89 -15.27 20.63 -5.65
C GLU A 89 -13.80 20.33 -5.33
N VAL A 90 -12.92 20.34 -6.34
CA VAL A 90 -11.49 20.13 -6.14
C VAL A 90 -10.72 21.41 -6.42
N VAL A 91 -10.02 21.90 -5.41
CA VAL A 91 -9.11 23.04 -5.47
C VAL A 91 -7.67 22.52 -5.52
N LEU A 92 -6.94 22.86 -6.58
CA LEU A 92 -5.52 22.52 -6.69
C LEU A 92 -4.69 23.70 -6.16
N HIS A 93 -4.01 23.49 -5.03
CA HIS A 93 -3.24 24.54 -4.37
C HIS A 93 -1.95 24.00 -3.73
N GLY A 94 -0.86 24.76 -3.90
CA GLY A 94 0.45 24.46 -3.32
C GLY A 94 1.19 23.31 -4.00
N ALA A 95 2.46 23.13 -3.62
CA ALA A 95 3.34 22.10 -4.18
C ALA A 95 3.27 20.76 -3.40
N ASN A 96 2.78 20.78 -2.16
CA ASN A 96 2.77 19.65 -1.24
C ASN A 96 1.51 19.63 -0.35
N TYR A 97 1.41 18.58 0.48
CA TYR A 97 0.28 18.39 1.39
C TYR A 97 0.15 19.51 2.43
N ASP A 98 1.26 20.00 2.98
CA ASP A 98 1.25 21.01 4.04
C ASP A 98 0.68 22.34 3.50
N GLU A 99 1.05 22.74 2.30
CA GLU A 99 0.50 23.91 1.63
C GLU A 99 -0.99 23.76 1.28
N ALA A 100 -1.41 22.55 0.86
CA ALA A 100 -2.83 22.25 0.65
C ALA A 100 -3.63 22.35 1.97
N CYS A 101 -3.07 21.93 3.10
CA CYS A 101 -3.67 22.09 4.43
C CYS A 101 -3.85 23.56 4.83
N VAL A 102 -2.86 24.40 4.55
CA VAL A 102 -2.95 25.85 4.81
C VAL A 102 -4.12 26.47 4.06
N GLU A 103 -4.28 26.15 2.78
CA GLU A 103 -5.41 26.64 1.99
C GLU A 103 -6.76 26.09 2.47
N ALA A 104 -6.83 24.81 2.82
CA ALA A 104 -8.04 24.23 3.41
C ALA A 104 -8.42 24.93 4.72
N THR A 105 -7.45 25.26 5.57
CA THR A 105 -7.67 26.04 6.79
C THR A 105 -8.17 27.45 6.47
N ARG A 106 -7.58 28.13 5.49
CA ARG A 106 -8.04 29.44 5.03
C ARG A 106 -9.51 29.42 4.57
N LEU A 107 -9.92 28.36 3.85
CA LEU A 107 -11.31 28.18 3.42
C LEU A 107 -12.26 27.96 4.63
N CYS A 108 -11.83 27.21 5.66
CA CYS A 108 -12.56 27.08 6.90
C CYS A 108 -12.85 28.44 7.55
N GLU A 109 -11.83 29.27 7.65
CA GLU A 109 -11.95 30.60 8.29
C GLU A 109 -12.79 31.57 7.45
N ALA A 110 -12.57 31.60 6.12
CA ALA A 110 -13.22 32.53 5.22
C ALA A 110 -14.70 32.20 4.98
N GLU A 111 -15.06 30.92 4.87
CA GLU A 111 -16.40 30.47 4.50
C GLU A 111 -17.14 29.78 5.67
N GLY A 112 -16.48 29.63 6.83
CA GLY A 112 -17.04 28.97 8.00
C GLY A 112 -17.28 27.46 7.80
N MET A 113 -16.56 26.84 6.87
CA MET A 113 -16.68 25.41 6.57
C MET A 113 -16.11 24.55 7.71
N THR A 114 -16.59 23.32 7.83
CA THR A 114 -16.05 22.36 8.81
C THR A 114 -14.88 21.56 8.18
N PHE A 115 -13.72 21.63 8.83
CA PHE A 115 -12.57 20.81 8.41
C PHE A 115 -12.76 19.36 8.84
N ILE A 116 -12.65 18.43 7.88
CA ILE A 116 -12.68 17.00 8.15
C ILE A 116 -11.24 16.48 8.14
N HIS A 117 -10.68 16.30 9.35
CA HIS A 117 -9.29 15.85 9.50
C HIS A 117 -9.12 14.37 9.11
N PRO A 118 -8.05 13.97 8.38
CA PRO A 118 -7.90 12.59 7.88
C PRO A 118 -7.68 11.52 8.96
N PHE A 119 -7.31 11.90 10.21
CA PHE A 119 -7.04 10.97 11.31
C PHE A 119 -7.06 11.59 12.71
N ASP A 120 -6.73 12.86 12.89
CA ASP A 120 -6.55 13.49 14.22
C ASP A 120 -7.83 14.22 14.66
N ASP A 121 -8.94 13.48 14.70
CA ASP A 121 -10.27 13.94 15.12
C ASP A 121 -10.97 12.78 15.85
N PRO A 122 -11.53 13.01 17.06
CA PRO A 122 -12.15 11.95 17.86
C PRO A 122 -13.32 11.27 17.14
N LEU A 123 -14.12 12.00 16.37
CA LEU A 123 -15.25 11.45 15.64
C LEU A 123 -14.81 10.64 14.42
N VAL A 124 -13.74 11.08 13.76
CA VAL A 124 -13.12 10.28 12.69
C VAL A 124 -12.53 8.99 13.26
N MET A 125 -11.81 9.05 14.38
CA MET A 125 -11.28 7.88 15.07
C MET A 125 -12.39 6.92 15.51
N ALA A 126 -13.49 7.43 16.07
CA ALA A 126 -14.65 6.63 16.48
C ALA A 126 -15.29 5.88 15.30
N GLY A 127 -15.43 6.54 14.14
CA GLY A 127 -15.87 5.89 12.90
C GLY A 127 -14.96 4.73 12.48
N GLN A 128 -13.64 4.89 12.59
CA GLN A 128 -12.69 3.81 12.31
C GLN A 128 -12.77 2.69 13.35
N GLY A 129 -13.10 3.01 14.60
CA GLY A 129 -13.29 2.06 15.70
C GLY A 129 -14.39 1.03 15.41
N THR A 130 -15.39 1.35 14.59
CA THR A 130 -16.45 0.41 14.19
C THR A 130 -15.90 -0.85 13.51
N ILE A 131 -14.75 -0.76 12.83
CA ILE A 131 -14.05 -1.92 12.27
C ILE A 131 -13.66 -2.91 13.36
N GLY A 132 -13.16 -2.40 14.50
CA GLY A 132 -12.79 -3.22 15.66
C GLY A 132 -13.99 -3.95 16.26
N LEU A 133 -15.12 -3.26 16.41
CA LEU A 133 -16.37 -3.87 16.90
C LEU A 133 -16.86 -4.97 15.94
N GLU A 134 -16.88 -4.70 14.64
CA GLU A 134 -17.27 -5.69 13.63
C GLU A 134 -16.34 -6.92 13.65
N MET A 135 -15.03 -6.75 13.81
CA MET A 135 -14.10 -7.88 13.91
C MET A 135 -14.38 -8.75 15.13
N LEU A 136 -14.70 -8.14 16.29
CA LEU A 136 -15.08 -8.88 17.49
C LEU A 136 -16.39 -9.65 17.33
N GLU A 137 -17.35 -9.11 16.60
CA GLU A 137 -18.63 -9.77 16.32
C GLU A 137 -18.50 -10.88 15.26
N GLN A 138 -17.69 -10.67 14.22
CA GLN A 138 -17.56 -11.56 13.07
C GLN A 138 -16.62 -12.75 13.32
N ILE A 139 -15.68 -12.60 14.26
CA ILE A 139 -14.64 -13.62 14.51
C ILE A 139 -14.74 -14.09 15.95
N GLU A 140 -15.44 -15.22 16.14
CA GLU A 140 -15.52 -15.85 17.46
C GLU A 140 -14.12 -16.22 17.96
N GLY A 141 -13.81 -15.86 19.21
CA GLY A 141 -12.51 -16.17 19.81
C GLY A 141 -11.32 -15.42 19.18
N LEU A 142 -11.54 -14.20 18.67
CA LEU A 142 -10.47 -13.33 18.16
C LEU A 142 -9.41 -13.09 19.24
N GLU A 143 -8.13 -13.31 18.91
CA GLU A 143 -7.00 -13.19 19.83
C GLU A 143 -6.03 -12.07 19.46
N ALA A 144 -5.95 -11.71 18.17
CA ALA A 144 -5.08 -10.63 17.71
C ALA A 144 -5.68 -9.86 16.53
N VAL A 145 -5.31 -8.59 16.42
CA VAL A 145 -5.67 -7.70 15.30
C VAL A 145 -4.40 -7.02 14.80
N VAL A 146 -4.17 -7.05 13.49
CA VAL A 146 -3.02 -6.41 12.84
C VAL A 146 -3.50 -5.29 11.93
N VAL A 147 -3.03 -4.05 12.19
CA VAL A 147 -3.58 -2.82 11.61
C VAL A 147 -2.47 -1.92 11.09
N PRO A 148 -2.56 -1.37 9.86
CA PRO A 148 -1.58 -0.40 9.36
C PRO A 148 -1.70 0.95 10.08
N ILE A 149 -0.57 1.63 10.29
CA ILE A 149 -0.49 2.93 10.96
C ILE A 149 0.08 3.98 10.01
N GLY A 150 -0.71 5.02 9.73
CA GLY A 150 -0.21 6.31 9.26
C GLY A 150 -0.16 7.32 10.41
N GLY A 151 -1.07 8.28 10.44
CA GLY A 151 -1.20 9.27 11.53
C GLY A 151 -1.83 8.75 12.83
N GLY A 152 -2.28 7.49 12.87
CA GLY A 152 -2.76 6.82 14.08
C GLY A 152 -4.29 6.74 14.24
N GLY A 153 -5.08 7.41 13.38
CA GLY A 153 -6.55 7.45 13.55
C GLY A 153 -7.22 6.09 13.40
N LEU A 154 -6.77 5.28 12.45
CA LEU A 154 -7.30 3.93 12.21
C LEU A 154 -6.98 3.00 13.38
N VAL A 155 -5.69 2.82 13.65
CA VAL A 155 -5.25 1.91 14.71
C VAL A 155 -5.73 2.36 16.08
N GLY A 156 -5.73 3.68 16.36
CA GLY A 156 -6.22 4.23 17.63
C GLY A 156 -7.71 3.98 17.85
N GLY A 157 -8.53 4.19 16.82
CA GLY A 157 -9.96 3.88 16.87
C GLY A 157 -10.22 2.40 17.09
N ILE A 158 -9.58 1.53 16.30
CA ILE A 158 -9.71 0.06 16.42
C ILE A 158 -9.21 -0.41 17.78
N ALA A 159 -8.02 0.04 18.21
CA ALA A 159 -7.41 -0.40 19.46
C ALA A 159 -8.27 -0.01 20.68
N CYS A 160 -8.78 1.21 20.70
CA CYS A 160 -9.70 1.65 21.74
C CYS A 160 -10.95 0.77 21.78
N ALA A 161 -11.63 0.57 20.65
CA ALA A 161 -12.83 -0.24 20.56
C ALA A 161 -12.59 -1.71 20.98
N VAL A 162 -11.51 -2.31 20.51
CA VAL A 162 -11.15 -3.71 20.80
C VAL A 162 -10.78 -3.86 22.28
N LYS A 163 -9.90 -3.03 22.81
CA LYS A 163 -9.38 -3.16 24.19
C LYS A 163 -10.44 -2.84 25.26
N GLU A 164 -11.30 -1.88 25.01
CA GLU A 164 -12.41 -1.58 25.94
C GLU A 164 -13.50 -2.67 25.92
N SER A 165 -13.65 -3.40 24.80
CA SER A 165 -14.59 -4.53 24.67
C SER A 165 -13.97 -5.86 25.13
N ASN A 166 -12.74 -6.15 24.76
CA ASN A 166 -11.99 -7.35 25.13
C ASN A 166 -10.49 -7.06 25.30
N PRO A 167 -10.03 -6.72 26.51
CA PRO A 167 -8.64 -6.34 26.76
C PRO A 167 -7.61 -7.44 26.50
N LYS A 168 -8.03 -8.70 26.33
CA LYS A 168 -7.13 -9.83 26.06
C LYS A 168 -6.70 -9.88 24.59
N VAL A 169 -7.45 -9.30 23.67
CA VAL A 169 -7.10 -9.27 22.25
C VAL A 169 -5.88 -8.38 22.05
N ARG A 170 -4.84 -8.90 21.43
CA ARG A 170 -3.62 -8.14 21.12
C ARG A 170 -3.85 -7.26 19.90
N VAL A 171 -3.40 -6.01 19.97
CA VAL A 171 -3.45 -5.07 18.86
C VAL A 171 -2.04 -4.73 18.41
N ILE A 172 -1.73 -5.12 17.18
CA ILE A 172 -0.41 -4.91 16.56
C ILE A 172 -0.55 -3.82 15.49
N GLY A 173 0.22 -2.76 15.64
CA GLY A 173 0.34 -1.71 14.63
C GLY A 173 1.48 -1.97 13.66
N VAL A 174 1.30 -1.67 12.38
CA VAL A 174 2.34 -1.85 11.36
C VAL A 174 2.58 -0.56 10.60
N GLN A 175 3.85 -0.13 10.49
CA GLN A 175 4.26 1.03 9.70
C GLN A 175 5.26 0.62 8.60
N THR A 176 5.37 1.45 7.56
CA THR A 176 6.54 1.36 6.68
C THR A 176 7.80 1.80 7.42
N SER A 177 8.91 1.09 7.21
CA SER A 177 10.21 1.42 7.80
C SER A 177 10.71 2.81 7.39
N ARG A 178 10.27 3.31 6.24
CA ARG A 178 10.66 4.63 5.70
C ARG A 178 10.01 5.81 6.43
N LEU A 179 8.79 5.63 6.97
CA LEU A 179 8.04 6.68 7.68
C LEU A 179 7.33 6.08 8.90
N ASN A 180 8.10 5.68 9.89
CA ASN A 180 7.66 5.05 11.13
C ASN A 180 7.40 6.06 12.26
N SER A 181 6.75 7.18 11.96
CA SER A 181 6.59 8.32 12.86
C SER A 181 5.91 7.98 14.18
N MET A 182 4.92 7.07 14.19
CA MET A 182 4.24 6.63 15.42
C MET A 182 5.17 5.76 16.28
N ALA A 183 5.89 4.82 15.68
CA ALA A 183 6.88 3.99 16.40
C ALA A 183 7.99 4.87 17.01
N ALA A 184 8.47 5.87 16.27
CA ALA A 184 9.45 6.84 16.78
C ALA A 184 8.87 7.67 17.94
N ALA A 185 7.63 8.12 17.85
CA ALA A 185 6.95 8.89 18.89
C ALA A 185 6.76 8.07 20.18
N VAL A 186 6.29 6.81 20.06
CA VAL A 186 6.12 5.90 21.22
C VAL A 186 7.46 5.63 21.89
N LYS A 187 8.51 5.37 21.11
CA LYS A 187 9.87 5.16 21.66
C LYS A 187 10.41 6.41 22.37
N ALA A 188 10.16 7.59 21.80
CA ALA A 188 10.61 8.86 22.37
C ALA A 188 9.71 9.38 23.51
N ARG A 189 8.51 8.83 23.66
CA ARG A 189 7.44 9.31 24.57
C ARG A 189 7.00 10.75 24.30
N HIS A 190 7.17 11.23 23.09
CA HIS A 190 6.67 12.50 22.59
C HIS A 190 6.57 12.47 21.07
N LEU A 191 5.80 13.38 20.51
CA LEU A 191 5.63 13.49 19.06
C LEU A 191 6.94 13.87 18.37
N VAL A 192 7.31 13.09 17.34
CA VAL A 192 8.49 13.28 16.51
C VAL A 192 8.05 13.56 15.07
N THR A 193 8.71 14.50 14.41
CA THR A 193 8.54 14.73 12.97
C THR A 193 9.72 14.15 12.23
N LEU A 194 9.46 13.24 11.29
CA LEU A 194 10.47 12.60 10.46
C LEU A 194 10.78 13.43 9.20
N ASP A 195 11.95 13.23 8.64
CA ASP A 195 12.29 13.77 7.33
C ASP A 195 11.37 13.19 6.23
N PRO A 196 11.16 13.93 5.13
CA PRO A 196 10.40 13.42 4.01
C PRO A 196 11.02 12.16 3.41
N ALA A 197 10.20 11.15 3.14
CA ALA A 197 10.62 9.93 2.46
C ALA A 197 9.50 9.45 1.53
N THR A 198 9.87 8.75 0.46
CA THR A 198 8.93 8.12 -0.46
C THR A 198 8.70 6.67 -0.10
N THR A 199 7.43 6.21 -0.19
CA THR A 199 7.03 4.82 0.04
C THR A 199 5.93 4.43 -0.93
N ILE A 200 5.84 3.14 -1.27
CA ILE A 200 4.69 2.60 -2.03
C ILE A 200 3.41 2.55 -1.19
N ALA A 201 3.52 2.69 0.13
CA ALA A 201 2.40 2.78 1.06
C ALA A 201 2.00 4.25 1.31
N ASP A 202 1.66 4.99 0.25
CA ASP A 202 1.36 6.43 0.27
C ASP A 202 0.22 6.78 1.24
N GLY A 203 -0.79 5.91 1.40
CA GLY A 203 -1.90 6.08 2.35
C GLY A 203 -1.49 6.13 3.83
N ILE A 204 -0.28 5.67 4.17
CA ILE A 204 0.29 5.75 5.52
C ILE A 204 1.60 6.56 5.59
N ALA A 205 1.94 7.30 4.53
CA ALA A 205 3.13 8.14 4.47
C ALA A 205 2.98 9.41 5.32
N VAL A 206 2.96 9.26 6.64
CA VAL A 206 2.73 10.35 7.58
C VAL A 206 3.99 10.63 8.40
N ARG A 207 4.54 11.85 8.26
CA ARG A 207 5.79 12.27 8.90
C ARG A 207 5.68 12.52 10.40
N ARG A 208 4.49 12.79 10.91
CA ARG A 208 4.23 13.09 12.33
C ARG A 208 2.88 12.51 12.74
N ALA A 209 2.86 11.74 13.81
CA ALA A 209 1.62 11.23 14.42
C ALA A 209 0.72 12.38 14.89
N GLY A 210 -0.60 12.12 15.01
CA GLY A 210 -1.56 13.12 15.48
C GLY A 210 -1.41 13.40 16.97
N ASN A 211 -1.81 14.60 17.38
CA ASN A 211 -1.78 15.00 18.79
C ASN A 211 -2.79 14.20 19.63
N LEU A 212 -3.96 13.89 19.06
CA LEU A 212 -5.02 13.11 19.70
C LEU A 212 -4.82 11.61 19.55
N THR A 213 -4.24 11.19 18.42
CA THR A 213 -4.05 9.75 18.15
C THR A 213 -2.88 9.16 18.92
N PHE A 214 -1.79 9.90 19.13
CA PHE A 214 -0.58 9.41 19.81
C PHE A 214 -0.88 8.85 21.21
N PRO A 215 -1.53 9.59 22.15
CA PRO A 215 -1.81 9.06 23.49
C PRO A 215 -2.74 7.85 23.48
N VAL A 216 -3.65 7.75 22.50
CA VAL A 216 -4.52 6.59 22.34
C VAL A 216 -3.73 5.36 21.89
N VAL A 217 -2.84 5.55 20.92
CA VAL A 217 -1.97 4.46 20.44
C VAL A 217 -1.01 4.02 21.55
N GLU A 218 -0.40 4.94 22.28
CA GLU A 218 0.49 4.63 23.40
C GLU A 218 -0.22 3.81 24.49
N LYS A 219 -1.51 4.09 24.73
CA LYS A 219 -2.31 3.39 25.74
C LYS A 219 -2.80 1.99 25.30
N TYR A 220 -3.22 1.85 24.04
CA TYR A 220 -4.03 0.70 23.62
C TYR A 220 -3.36 -0.25 22.63
N VAL A 221 -2.26 0.15 21.98
CA VAL A 221 -1.55 -0.71 21.03
C VAL A 221 -0.44 -1.48 21.75
N ASP A 222 -0.46 -2.80 21.64
CA ASP A 222 0.48 -3.67 22.40
C ASP A 222 1.88 -3.68 21.76
N GLU A 223 1.96 -3.56 20.44
CA GLU A 223 3.21 -3.64 19.70
C GLU A 223 3.12 -2.82 18.41
N ILE A 224 4.22 -2.17 18.02
CA ILE A 224 4.35 -1.52 16.71
C ILE A 224 5.57 -2.11 16.01
N VAL A 225 5.36 -2.66 14.81
CA VAL A 225 6.41 -3.24 13.96
C VAL A 225 6.52 -2.47 12.64
N THR A 226 7.64 -2.68 11.94
CA THR A 226 7.86 -2.04 10.64
C THR A 226 8.13 -3.09 9.57
N VAL A 227 7.72 -2.76 8.35
CA VAL A 227 7.97 -3.54 7.12
C VAL A 227 8.61 -2.64 6.06
N ASP A 228 9.37 -3.24 5.16
CA ASP A 228 9.98 -2.51 4.05
C ASP A 228 9.14 -2.56 2.77
N GLU A 229 9.62 -1.88 1.73
CA GLU A 229 8.92 -1.74 0.45
C GLU A 229 8.75 -3.08 -0.28
N ASP A 230 9.73 -3.98 -0.20
CA ASP A 230 9.69 -5.29 -0.86
C ASP A 230 8.72 -6.24 -0.13
N GLU A 231 8.68 -6.17 1.18
CA GLU A 231 7.73 -6.91 2.02
C GLU A 231 6.29 -6.48 1.71
N ILE A 232 6.05 -5.16 1.57
CA ILE A 232 4.74 -4.62 1.19
C ILE A 232 4.36 -5.06 -0.24
N ALA A 233 5.29 -4.95 -1.19
CA ALA A 233 5.06 -5.37 -2.58
C ALA A 233 4.72 -6.87 -2.68
N SER A 234 5.43 -7.71 -1.93
CA SER A 234 5.15 -9.16 -1.83
C SER A 234 3.75 -9.44 -1.25
N ALA A 235 3.32 -8.67 -0.25
CA ALA A 235 1.98 -8.81 0.32
C ALA A 235 0.87 -8.40 -0.65
N ILE A 236 1.06 -7.31 -1.43
CA ILE A 236 0.14 -6.91 -2.50
C ILE A 236 -0.04 -8.06 -3.50
N LEU A 237 1.08 -8.63 -3.95
CA LEU A 237 1.06 -9.72 -4.91
C LEU A 237 0.39 -10.98 -4.34
N THR A 238 0.67 -11.29 -3.07
CA THR A 238 0.02 -12.41 -2.36
C THR A 238 -1.50 -12.23 -2.29
N LEU A 239 -1.99 -11.04 -1.94
CA LEU A 239 -3.43 -10.74 -1.93
C LEU A 239 -4.04 -10.89 -3.32
N LEU A 240 -3.38 -10.38 -4.35
CA LEU A 240 -3.85 -10.47 -5.73
C LEU A 240 -3.87 -11.93 -6.22
N GLU A 241 -2.79 -12.69 -6.03
CA GLU A 241 -2.67 -14.05 -6.57
C GLU A 241 -3.44 -15.10 -5.76
N ARG A 242 -3.53 -14.96 -4.43
CA ARG A 242 -4.11 -15.99 -3.56
C ARG A 242 -5.54 -15.69 -3.15
N GLU A 243 -5.82 -14.43 -2.80
CA GLU A 243 -7.14 -14.02 -2.29
C GLU A 243 -7.99 -13.31 -3.34
N LYS A 244 -7.45 -13.09 -4.56
CA LYS A 244 -8.13 -12.43 -5.69
C LYS A 244 -8.66 -11.05 -5.33
N THR A 245 -8.00 -10.39 -4.38
CA THR A 245 -8.36 -9.04 -3.94
C THR A 245 -7.20 -8.07 -4.18
N LEU A 246 -7.54 -6.84 -4.56
CA LEU A 246 -6.56 -5.79 -4.82
C LEU A 246 -6.39 -4.92 -3.58
N ALA A 247 -5.15 -4.76 -3.14
CA ALA A 247 -4.77 -3.85 -2.07
C ALA A 247 -3.75 -2.82 -2.55
N GLU A 248 -3.85 -1.60 -2.04
CA GLU A 248 -2.79 -0.60 -2.15
C GLU A 248 -1.66 -0.88 -1.14
N GLY A 249 -0.53 -0.18 -1.23
CA GLY A 249 0.61 -0.38 -0.33
C GLY A 249 0.23 -0.27 1.15
N ALA A 250 -0.53 0.76 1.52
CA ALA A 250 -1.05 0.92 2.88
C ALA A 250 -1.98 -0.23 3.29
N GLY A 251 -2.81 -0.71 2.37
CA GLY A 251 -3.75 -1.81 2.60
C GLY A 251 -3.07 -3.16 2.84
N ALA A 252 -1.93 -3.41 2.21
CA ALA A 252 -1.19 -4.66 2.32
C ALA A 252 -0.20 -4.71 3.50
N THR A 253 0.09 -3.56 4.12
CA THR A 253 1.14 -3.41 5.15
C THR A 253 0.94 -4.36 6.36
N ALA A 254 -0.31 -4.53 6.81
CA ALA A 254 -0.62 -5.42 7.92
C ALA A 254 -0.31 -6.90 7.59
N LEU A 255 -0.68 -7.36 6.40
CA LEU A 255 -0.38 -8.71 5.95
C LEU A 255 1.14 -8.91 5.75
N ALA A 256 1.86 -7.91 5.26
CA ALA A 256 3.30 -7.96 5.09
C ALA A 256 4.02 -8.33 6.41
N ALA A 257 3.60 -7.73 7.53
CA ALA A 257 4.20 -8.01 8.83
C ALA A 257 4.00 -9.48 9.27
N LEU A 258 2.86 -10.09 8.97
CA LEU A 258 2.62 -11.51 9.29
C LEU A 258 3.39 -12.44 8.35
N LEU A 259 3.39 -12.18 7.05
CA LEU A 259 4.12 -13.00 6.07
C LEU A 259 5.62 -13.04 6.38
N GLN A 260 6.17 -11.93 6.83
CA GLN A 260 7.59 -11.79 7.18
C GLN A 260 7.89 -12.06 8.66
N ARG A 261 6.89 -12.53 9.43
CA ARG A 261 7.03 -12.86 10.86
C ARG A 261 7.66 -11.73 11.68
N ARG A 262 7.26 -10.49 11.40
CA ARG A 262 7.75 -9.30 12.09
C ARG A 262 7.13 -9.09 13.47
N THR A 263 5.99 -9.75 13.75
CA THR A 263 5.25 -9.61 15.01
C THR A 263 5.73 -10.61 16.07
N SER A 264 5.56 -10.26 17.34
CA SER A 264 5.81 -11.15 18.48
C SER A 264 4.62 -12.08 18.82
N LEU A 265 3.66 -12.22 17.90
CA LEU A 265 2.49 -13.08 18.10
C LEU A 265 2.89 -14.57 18.16
N PRO A 266 2.44 -15.34 19.16
CA PRO A 266 2.56 -16.79 19.15
C PRO A 266 1.89 -17.40 17.93
N VAL A 267 2.41 -18.54 17.45
CA VAL A 267 1.84 -19.28 16.32
C VAL A 267 0.46 -19.82 16.69
N GLY A 268 -0.47 -19.83 15.73
CA GLY A 268 -1.78 -20.45 15.83
C GLY A 268 -2.89 -19.57 16.40
N LEU A 269 -2.61 -18.27 16.65
CA LEU A 269 -3.64 -17.34 17.13
C LEU A 269 -4.66 -17.03 16.03
N ARG A 270 -5.93 -16.87 16.43
CA ARG A 270 -6.99 -16.33 15.60
C ARG A 270 -6.77 -14.83 15.39
N THR A 271 -6.28 -14.49 14.23
CA THR A 271 -5.73 -13.15 13.93
C THR A 271 -6.49 -12.48 12.80
N ALA A 272 -7.12 -11.35 13.10
CA ALA A 272 -7.69 -10.47 12.09
C ALA A 272 -6.60 -9.59 11.48
N VAL A 273 -6.55 -9.54 10.15
CA VAL A 273 -5.65 -8.68 9.37
C VAL A 273 -6.46 -7.70 8.58
N LEU A 274 -6.20 -6.42 8.77
CA LEU A 274 -6.93 -5.37 8.08
C LEU A 274 -6.31 -5.08 6.71
N VAL A 275 -7.07 -5.29 5.65
CA VAL A 275 -6.78 -4.79 4.29
C VAL A 275 -7.47 -3.43 4.16
N SER A 276 -6.73 -2.36 4.47
CA SER A 276 -7.32 -1.05 4.75
C SER A 276 -7.77 -0.26 3.52
N GLY A 277 -7.26 -0.58 2.32
CA GLY A 277 -7.62 0.09 1.07
C GLY A 277 -7.08 -0.62 -0.16
N GLY A 278 -7.65 -0.32 -1.32
CA GLY A 278 -7.32 -0.90 -2.62
C GLY A 278 -7.07 0.10 -3.76
N ASN A 279 -7.02 1.39 -3.47
CA ASN A 279 -6.89 2.46 -4.47
C ASN A 279 -5.44 2.62 -4.98
N ILE A 280 -4.86 1.51 -5.48
CA ILE A 280 -3.50 1.50 -6.01
C ILE A 280 -3.46 2.09 -7.43
N ASP A 281 -2.38 2.79 -7.75
CA ASP A 281 -2.09 3.22 -9.12
C ASP A 281 -1.72 2.01 -9.99
N VAL A 282 -2.36 1.91 -11.17
CA VAL A 282 -2.16 0.78 -12.11
C VAL A 282 -0.70 0.69 -12.58
N THR A 283 -0.02 1.83 -12.76
CA THR A 283 1.39 1.85 -13.14
C THR A 283 2.28 1.30 -12.03
N LEU A 284 1.97 1.62 -10.77
CA LEU A 284 2.68 1.05 -9.63
C LEU A 284 2.41 -0.46 -9.52
N LEU A 285 1.15 -0.87 -9.68
CA LEU A 285 0.76 -2.28 -9.66
C LEU A 285 1.51 -3.09 -10.73
N SER A 286 1.62 -2.57 -11.95
CA SER A 286 2.39 -3.20 -13.03
C SER A 286 3.84 -3.47 -12.63
N ARG A 287 4.51 -2.48 -12.03
CA ARG A 287 5.89 -2.62 -11.53
C ARG A 287 6.02 -3.64 -10.41
N ILE A 288 5.04 -3.69 -9.50
CA ILE A 288 5.01 -4.67 -8.41
C ILE A 288 4.87 -6.09 -8.98
N ILE A 289 3.96 -6.29 -9.95
CA ILE A 289 3.75 -7.58 -10.62
C ILE A 289 5.04 -8.01 -11.31
N GLU A 290 5.64 -7.16 -12.13
CA GLU A 290 6.87 -7.47 -12.85
C GLU A 290 8.01 -7.84 -11.88
N ARG A 291 8.21 -7.05 -10.83
CA ARG A 291 9.22 -7.34 -9.80
C ARG A 291 8.99 -8.67 -9.08
N GLY A 292 7.73 -8.98 -8.75
CA GLY A 292 7.37 -10.26 -8.15
C GLY A 292 7.66 -11.44 -9.07
N LEU A 293 7.31 -11.33 -10.36
CA LEU A 293 7.63 -12.36 -11.35
C LEU A 293 9.14 -12.60 -11.47
N VAL A 294 9.93 -11.52 -11.40
CA VAL A 294 11.42 -11.64 -11.40
C VAL A 294 11.92 -12.32 -10.13
N GLN A 295 11.39 -11.95 -8.96
CA GLN A 295 11.78 -12.57 -7.69
C GLN A 295 11.46 -14.06 -7.63
N ASP A 296 10.31 -14.47 -8.18
CA ASP A 296 9.90 -15.87 -8.26
C ASP A 296 10.60 -16.68 -9.35
N GLY A 297 11.40 -15.99 -10.17
CA GLY A 297 12.04 -16.60 -11.35
C GLY A 297 11.04 -16.95 -12.47
N ARG A 298 9.86 -16.32 -12.49
CA ARG A 298 8.84 -16.45 -13.56
C ARG A 298 9.10 -15.50 -14.71
N LEU A 299 9.94 -14.50 -14.50
CA LEU A 299 10.46 -13.59 -15.51
C LEU A 299 11.95 -13.43 -15.30
N ILE A 300 12.75 -13.55 -16.36
CA ILE A 300 14.19 -13.32 -16.31
C ILE A 300 14.63 -12.51 -17.53
N ARG A 301 15.59 -11.61 -17.33
CA ARG A 301 16.26 -10.89 -18.40
C ARG A 301 17.74 -11.24 -18.40
N LEU A 302 18.20 -11.77 -19.52
CA LEU A 302 19.60 -12.18 -19.71
C LEU A 302 20.23 -11.37 -20.82
N ARG A 303 21.45 -10.91 -20.59
CA ARG A 303 22.37 -10.47 -21.64
C ARG A 303 23.21 -11.65 -22.06
N ILE A 304 23.18 -12.00 -23.35
CA ILE A 304 23.89 -13.14 -23.91
C ILE A 304 24.82 -12.64 -25.01
N HIS A 305 26.09 -13.08 -24.98
CA HIS A 305 27.06 -12.76 -26.02
C HIS A 305 26.98 -13.79 -27.12
N LEU A 306 26.91 -13.30 -28.38
CA LEU A 306 26.84 -14.10 -29.58
C LEU A 306 27.98 -13.73 -30.53
N LEU A 307 28.43 -14.71 -31.32
CA LEU A 307 29.24 -14.43 -32.52
C LEU A 307 28.33 -13.77 -33.58
N ASP A 308 28.79 -12.67 -34.21
CA ASP A 308 28.05 -12.03 -35.30
C ASP A 308 28.18 -12.81 -36.60
N ARG A 309 27.43 -13.91 -36.69
CA ARG A 309 27.36 -14.80 -37.85
C ARG A 309 25.92 -15.22 -38.15
N PRO A 310 25.59 -15.52 -39.42
CA PRO A 310 24.31 -16.13 -39.77
C PRO A 310 24.06 -17.41 -38.94
N GLY A 311 22.83 -17.55 -38.43
CA GLY A 311 22.38 -18.70 -37.63
C GLY A 311 22.64 -18.60 -36.12
N ALA A 312 23.53 -17.74 -35.62
CA ALA A 312 23.83 -17.65 -34.19
C ALA A 312 22.60 -17.40 -33.31
N LEU A 313 21.72 -16.49 -33.73
CA LEU A 313 20.45 -16.23 -33.02
C LEU A 313 19.50 -17.43 -33.10
N THR A 314 19.48 -18.14 -34.25
CA THR A 314 18.66 -19.35 -34.42
C THR A 314 19.08 -20.45 -33.46
N ASP A 315 20.40 -20.66 -33.30
CA ASP A 315 20.92 -21.69 -32.40
C ASP A 315 20.55 -21.35 -30.94
N LEU A 316 20.74 -20.09 -30.53
CA LEU A 316 20.34 -19.61 -29.19
C LEU A 316 18.84 -19.79 -28.95
N THR A 317 17.97 -19.35 -29.86
CA THR A 317 16.53 -19.45 -29.70
C THR A 317 16.01 -20.87 -29.66
N LYS A 318 16.65 -21.82 -30.39
CA LYS A 318 16.41 -23.27 -30.30
C LYS A 318 16.73 -23.80 -28.91
N LEU A 319 17.85 -23.39 -28.32
CA LEU A 319 18.25 -23.79 -26.97
C LEU A 319 17.24 -23.28 -25.93
N ILE A 320 16.85 -22.01 -26.02
CA ILE A 320 15.82 -21.41 -25.14
C ILE A 320 14.49 -22.17 -25.27
N ALA A 321 14.07 -22.46 -26.50
CA ALA A 321 12.83 -23.20 -26.78
C ALA A 321 12.87 -24.64 -26.25
N SER A 322 14.03 -25.32 -26.29
CA SER A 322 14.16 -26.68 -25.74
C SER A 322 13.93 -26.72 -24.22
N HIS A 323 14.23 -25.61 -23.52
CA HIS A 323 13.91 -25.42 -22.10
C HIS A 323 12.49 -24.89 -21.86
N ARG A 324 11.63 -24.74 -22.90
CA ARG A 324 10.26 -24.28 -22.81
C ARG A 324 10.12 -22.88 -22.17
N ALA A 325 11.16 -22.05 -22.26
CA ALA A 325 11.08 -20.64 -21.90
C ALA A 325 10.45 -19.84 -23.05
N ASN A 326 9.53 -18.93 -22.72
CA ASN A 326 8.85 -18.08 -23.71
C ASN A 326 9.58 -16.75 -23.81
N ILE A 327 10.02 -16.37 -25.00
CA ILE A 327 10.68 -15.07 -25.24
C ILE A 327 9.60 -14.00 -25.34
N VAL A 328 9.68 -12.99 -24.47
CA VAL A 328 8.74 -11.85 -24.39
C VAL A 328 9.28 -10.64 -25.14
N ASP A 329 10.58 -10.37 -24.99
CA ASP A 329 11.23 -9.21 -25.59
C ASP A 329 12.69 -9.51 -25.91
N THR A 330 13.20 -8.85 -26.96
CA THR A 330 14.59 -8.98 -27.38
C THR A 330 15.16 -7.64 -27.81
N LEU A 331 16.34 -7.29 -27.31
CA LEU A 331 17.11 -6.13 -27.73
C LEU A 331 18.46 -6.57 -28.28
N TYR A 332 18.66 -6.44 -29.58
CA TYR A 332 19.87 -6.86 -30.26
C TYR A 332 20.83 -5.68 -30.44
N ASN A 333 22.06 -5.80 -29.91
CA ASN A 333 23.05 -4.74 -29.90
C ASN A 333 24.30 -5.13 -30.66
N ARG A 334 24.59 -4.47 -31.81
CA ARG A 334 25.75 -4.72 -32.66
C ARG A 334 26.89 -3.71 -32.47
N ALA A 335 26.60 -2.51 -32.03
CA ALA A 335 27.50 -1.37 -32.20
C ALA A 335 27.74 -0.54 -30.95
N TYR A 336 27.61 -1.12 -29.75
CA TYR A 336 27.81 -0.36 -28.50
C TYR A 336 29.16 -0.65 -27.85
N TYR A 337 29.69 0.32 -27.10
CA TYR A 337 30.91 0.23 -26.32
C TYR A 337 30.90 -1.03 -25.42
N GLY A 338 31.99 -1.80 -25.45
CA GLY A 338 32.17 -3.00 -24.65
C GLY A 338 31.87 -4.33 -25.36
N VAL A 339 31.55 -4.30 -26.65
CA VAL A 339 31.47 -5.52 -27.52
C VAL A 339 32.67 -5.53 -28.42
N ASN A 340 33.39 -6.66 -28.48
CA ASN A 340 34.55 -6.84 -29.40
C ASN A 340 34.08 -6.83 -30.85
N LEU A 341 34.96 -6.42 -31.75
CA LEU A 341 34.71 -6.57 -33.20
C LEU A 341 34.50 -8.05 -33.53
N GLY A 342 33.35 -8.38 -34.15
CA GLY A 342 32.97 -9.76 -34.46
C GLY A 342 32.05 -10.42 -33.43
N ASP A 343 31.82 -9.77 -32.29
CA ASP A 343 30.83 -10.19 -31.28
C ASP A 343 29.57 -9.30 -31.33
N THR A 344 28.50 -9.80 -30.80
CA THR A 344 27.26 -9.06 -30.59
C THR A 344 26.64 -9.45 -29.23
N THR A 345 25.78 -8.62 -28.70
CA THR A 345 25.02 -8.98 -27.50
C THR A 345 23.54 -8.89 -27.78
N ILE A 346 22.81 -9.81 -27.18
CA ILE A 346 21.35 -9.78 -27.16
C ILE A 346 20.84 -9.77 -25.71
N ASP A 347 19.98 -8.82 -25.36
CA ASP A 347 19.24 -8.85 -24.13
C ASP A 347 17.90 -9.55 -24.44
N ILE A 348 17.62 -10.64 -23.74
CA ILE A 348 16.39 -11.42 -23.92
C ILE A 348 15.62 -11.44 -22.58
N THR A 349 14.37 -11.01 -22.64
CA THR A 349 13.42 -11.17 -21.53
C THR A 349 12.58 -12.43 -21.80
N MET A 350 12.51 -13.31 -20.82
CA MET A 350 11.84 -14.60 -20.94
C MET A 350 10.92 -14.88 -19.77
N GLU A 351 9.73 -15.44 -20.07
CA GLU A 351 8.88 -16.09 -19.08
C GLU A 351 9.34 -17.52 -18.87
N THR A 352 9.35 -17.92 -17.61
CA THR A 352 9.70 -19.26 -17.15
C THR A 352 8.71 -19.72 -16.08
N ARG A 353 8.74 -20.99 -15.70
CA ARG A 353 7.87 -21.57 -14.68
C ARG A 353 8.36 -21.32 -13.25
N GLY A 354 9.59 -20.84 -13.08
CA GLY A 354 10.21 -20.58 -11.80
C GLY A 354 11.72 -20.80 -11.80
N ARG A 355 12.32 -20.65 -10.64
CA ARG A 355 13.79 -20.65 -10.45
C ARG A 355 14.49 -21.90 -10.96
N GLU A 356 13.92 -23.07 -10.75
CA GLU A 356 14.49 -24.36 -11.21
C GLU A 356 14.73 -24.36 -12.73
N GLN A 357 13.71 -23.97 -13.52
CA GLN A 357 13.83 -23.87 -14.97
C GLN A 357 14.87 -22.81 -15.40
N VAL A 358 14.96 -21.70 -14.66
CA VAL A 358 15.99 -20.68 -14.89
C VAL A 358 17.38 -21.27 -14.68
N ASP A 359 17.60 -22.01 -13.60
CA ASP A 359 18.89 -22.59 -13.26
C ASP A 359 19.30 -23.66 -14.31
N GLU A 360 18.36 -24.48 -14.78
CA GLU A 360 18.57 -25.44 -15.88
C GLU A 360 18.96 -24.71 -17.19
N LEU A 361 18.27 -23.64 -17.55
CA LEU A 361 18.59 -22.85 -18.74
C LEU A 361 19.97 -22.21 -18.65
N LEU A 362 20.33 -21.61 -17.50
CA LEU A 362 21.65 -21.01 -17.29
C LEU A 362 22.77 -22.04 -17.37
N ALA A 363 22.57 -23.23 -16.81
CA ALA A 363 23.54 -24.34 -16.92
C ALA A 363 23.73 -24.77 -18.37
N SER A 364 22.67 -24.90 -19.16
CA SER A 364 22.74 -25.27 -20.58
C SER A 364 23.38 -24.18 -21.44
N LEU A 365 23.09 -22.91 -21.19
CA LEU A 365 23.77 -21.79 -21.87
C LEU A 365 25.29 -21.84 -21.62
N THR A 366 25.68 -22.14 -20.38
CA THR A 366 27.12 -22.29 -20.04
C THR A 366 27.74 -23.48 -20.72
N ALA A 367 27.08 -24.65 -20.76
CA ALA A 367 27.56 -25.87 -21.40
C ALA A 367 27.76 -25.72 -22.91
N GLU A 368 26.88 -24.96 -23.57
CA GLU A 368 26.96 -24.62 -25.00
C GLU A 368 27.93 -23.44 -25.29
N GLY A 369 28.65 -22.96 -24.28
CA GLY A 369 29.68 -21.93 -24.42
C GLY A 369 29.17 -20.49 -24.53
N TYR A 370 27.87 -20.22 -24.25
CA TYR A 370 27.35 -18.87 -24.24
C TYR A 370 27.79 -18.12 -22.98
N ARG A 371 28.48 -16.99 -23.15
CA ARG A 371 28.71 -16.04 -22.05
C ARG A 371 27.40 -15.28 -21.80
N HIS A 372 26.93 -15.30 -20.57
CA HIS A 372 25.69 -14.62 -20.19
C HIS A 372 25.81 -13.94 -18.84
N SER A 373 24.94 -12.94 -18.60
CA SER A 373 24.75 -12.28 -17.31
C SER A 373 23.28 -11.91 -17.11
N ARG A 374 22.83 -11.87 -15.86
CA ARG A 374 21.51 -11.32 -15.56
C ARG A 374 21.54 -9.80 -15.73
N VAL A 375 20.53 -9.24 -16.39
CA VAL A 375 20.31 -7.79 -16.47
C VAL A 375 19.36 -7.45 -15.35
N LEU A 376 19.86 -6.67 -14.39
CA LEU A 376 19.09 -6.22 -13.21
C LEU A 376 18.24 -5.00 -13.55
#